data_5fd5a7bc5e69093931e6f5bd616c360b
#
_entry.id   5fd5a7bc5e69093931e6f5bd616c360b
#
_cell.length_a   1.000
_cell.length_b   1.000
_cell.length_c   1.000
_cell.angle_alpha   90.00
_cell.angle_beta   90.00
_cell.angle_gamma   90.00
#
_symmetry.space_group_name_H-M   'P 1'
#
loop_
_entity.id
_entity.type
_entity.pdbx_description
1 polymer ?
#
loop_
_entity_poly.entity_id
_entity_poly.type
_entity_poly.pdbx_seq_one_letter_code
_entity_poly.pdbx_strand_id
1 'polypeptide(L)'
;MNNEKETVLELKQICKSFRQGSQKLDVLTGVDLEIKSGEIVALIGPSGSGKSTLLQIAGLLETPSSGEIYLNRQNCSKLGDGLRTLLRRDFLGFVYQYHNLLPDFSAEENVMLPQLIAGVNAGTAREKSRWLLERLG
;
A
#
# COMPACT_ATOMS: atom_id res chain seq x y z
N MET A 1 -15.59 -12.77 26.39
CA MET A 1 -14.38 -12.74 25.57
C MET A 1 -14.40 -11.40 24.84
N ASN A 2 -13.54 -10.47 25.24
CA ASN A 2 -13.41 -9.17 24.54
C ASN A 2 -12.89 -9.42 23.12
N ASN A 3 -13.74 -9.20 22.14
CA ASN A 3 -13.41 -9.30 20.74
C ASN A 3 -12.83 -7.96 20.28
N GLU A 4 -11.74 -7.50 20.92
CA GLU A 4 -11.03 -6.31 20.43
C GLU A 4 -10.40 -6.65 19.09
N LYS A 5 -10.88 -5.98 18.04
CA LYS A 5 -10.33 -6.15 16.68
C LYS A 5 -8.86 -5.72 16.70
N GLU A 6 -8.02 -6.54 16.13
CA GLU A 6 -6.58 -6.29 16.06
C GLU A 6 -6.26 -5.11 15.13
N THR A 7 -5.40 -4.20 15.57
CA THR A 7 -4.90 -3.10 14.74
C THR A 7 -3.96 -3.64 13.67
N VAL A 8 -4.31 -3.43 12.41
CA VAL A 8 -3.54 -3.88 11.24
C VAL A 8 -2.66 -2.79 10.66
N LEU A 9 -3.07 -1.53 10.77
CA LEU A 9 -2.29 -0.37 10.36
C LEU A 9 -2.44 0.75 11.38
N GLU A 10 -1.32 1.35 11.77
CA GLU A 10 -1.31 2.53 12.64
C GLU A 10 -0.30 3.55 12.13
N LEU A 11 -0.75 4.78 11.97
CA LEU A 11 0.05 5.94 11.62
C LEU A 11 0.06 6.89 12.81
N LYS A 12 1.24 7.31 13.26
CA LYS A 12 1.41 8.22 14.41
C LYS A 12 2.14 9.48 13.98
N GLN A 13 1.49 10.63 14.15
CA GLN A 13 2.04 11.96 13.92
C GLN A 13 2.75 12.09 12.57
N ILE A 14 2.13 11.55 11.51
CA ILE A 14 2.69 11.55 10.15
C ILE A 14 2.75 12.97 9.61
N CYS A 15 3.96 13.40 9.31
CA CYS A 15 4.21 14.64 8.57
C CYS A 15 4.85 14.30 7.21
N LYS A 16 4.49 15.05 6.18
CA LYS A 16 5.16 14.99 4.88
C LYS A 16 5.29 16.36 4.26
N SER A 17 6.53 16.69 3.90
CA SER A 17 6.87 17.90 3.16
C SER A 17 7.60 17.54 1.88
N PHE A 18 7.34 18.31 0.84
CA PHE A 18 8.09 18.25 -0.41
C PHE A 18 8.87 19.54 -0.61
N ARG A 19 10.01 19.46 -1.31
CA ARG A 19 10.77 20.63 -1.73
C ARG A 19 10.57 20.86 -3.21
N GLN A 20 10.14 22.05 -3.59
CA GLN A 20 10.03 22.51 -4.96
C GLN A 20 10.91 23.76 -5.12
N GLY A 21 12.14 23.57 -5.60
CA GLY A 21 13.16 24.62 -5.61
C GLY A 21 13.51 25.10 -4.18
N SER A 22 13.35 26.39 -3.90
CA SER A 22 13.58 26.98 -2.57
C SER A 22 12.36 26.88 -1.63
N GLN A 23 11.19 26.51 -2.14
CA GLN A 23 9.96 26.45 -1.35
C GLN A 23 9.77 25.06 -0.73
N LYS A 24 9.32 25.05 0.53
CA LYS A 24 8.86 23.87 1.25
C LYS A 24 7.35 23.84 1.23
N LEU A 25 6.77 22.75 0.75
CA LEU A 25 5.34 22.50 0.76
C LEU A 25 5.03 21.42 1.80
N ASP A 26 4.39 21.81 2.90
CA ASP A 26 3.93 20.88 3.92
C ASP A 26 2.55 20.30 3.49
N VAL A 27 2.51 19.00 3.23
CA VAL A 27 1.31 18.30 2.71
C VAL A 27 0.56 17.57 3.82
N LEU A 28 1.30 17.00 4.77
CA LEU A 28 0.73 16.34 5.96
C LEU A 28 1.39 16.91 7.20
N THR A 29 0.59 17.19 8.22
CA THR A 29 1.04 17.86 9.45
C THR A 29 0.48 17.16 10.68
N GLY A 30 1.15 16.07 11.11
CA GLY A 30 0.80 15.35 12.34
C GLY A 30 -0.48 14.51 12.21
N VAL A 31 -0.61 13.70 11.15
CA VAL A 31 -1.79 12.86 10.93
C VAL A 31 -1.66 11.57 11.73
N ASP A 32 -2.70 11.27 12.51
CA ASP A 32 -2.90 10.01 13.20
C ASP A 32 -4.03 9.21 12.52
N LEU A 33 -3.82 7.90 12.33
CA LEU A 33 -4.80 7.00 11.77
C LEU A 33 -4.59 5.60 12.37
N GLU A 34 -5.67 4.96 12.77
CA GLU A 34 -5.68 3.55 13.17
C GLU A 34 -6.71 2.81 12.34
N ILE A 35 -6.34 1.64 11.80
CA ILE A 35 -7.24 0.73 11.07
C ILE A 35 -7.18 -0.64 11.72
N LYS A 36 -8.36 -1.17 12.04
CA LYS A 36 -8.52 -2.48 12.67
C LYS A 36 -8.91 -3.55 11.65
N SER A 37 -8.65 -4.79 11.97
CA SER A 37 -9.01 -5.94 11.12
C SER A 37 -10.50 -5.94 10.77
N GLY A 38 -10.81 -6.11 9.46
CA GLY A 38 -12.18 -6.09 8.93
C GLY A 38 -12.84 -4.71 8.93
N GLU A 39 -12.08 -3.64 9.06
CA GLU A 39 -12.57 -2.27 8.98
C GLU A 39 -12.42 -1.70 7.55
N ILE A 40 -13.38 -0.89 7.14
CA ILE A 40 -13.33 -0.10 5.91
C ILE A 40 -13.27 1.36 6.31
N VAL A 41 -12.23 2.07 5.89
CA VAL A 41 -12.01 3.49 6.17
C VAL A 41 -12.07 4.28 4.87
N ALA A 42 -12.86 5.35 4.85
CA ALA A 42 -12.94 6.29 3.74
C ALA A 42 -12.16 7.57 4.05
N LEU A 43 -11.26 7.96 3.14
CA LEU A 43 -10.51 9.20 3.24
C LEU A 43 -11.15 10.26 2.33
N ILE A 44 -11.78 11.26 2.94
CA ILE A 44 -12.58 12.28 2.25
C ILE A 44 -11.89 13.64 2.37
N GLY A 45 -11.99 14.46 1.34
CA GLY A 45 -11.48 15.84 1.33
C GLY A 45 -11.29 16.41 -0.08
N PRO A 46 -11.03 17.71 -0.21
CA PRO A 46 -10.84 18.35 -1.51
C PRO A 46 -9.59 17.82 -2.24
N SER A 47 -9.47 18.14 -3.54
CA SER A 47 -8.26 17.86 -4.30
C SER A 47 -7.06 18.61 -3.68
N GLY A 48 -5.89 17.97 -3.65
CA GLY A 48 -4.69 18.56 -3.05
C GLY A 48 -4.58 18.48 -1.52
N SER A 49 -5.58 17.94 -0.81
CA SER A 49 -5.54 17.83 0.67
C SER A 49 -4.62 16.74 1.24
N GLY A 50 -3.78 16.13 0.42
CA GLY A 50 -2.81 15.13 0.88
C GLY A 50 -3.31 13.68 0.93
N LYS A 51 -4.56 13.37 0.51
CA LYS A 51 -5.14 12.01 0.55
C LYS A 51 -4.26 10.96 -0.12
N SER A 52 -3.85 11.22 -1.35
CA SER A 52 -2.99 10.28 -2.10
C SER A 52 -1.63 10.11 -1.43
N THR A 53 -1.07 11.18 -0.90
CA THR A 53 0.20 11.13 -0.14
C THR A 53 0.04 10.29 1.13
N LEU A 54 -1.05 10.44 1.85
CA LEU A 54 -1.33 9.62 3.05
C LEU A 54 -1.49 8.14 2.67
N LEU A 55 -2.23 7.84 1.60
CA LEU A 55 -2.39 6.46 1.11
C LEU A 55 -1.06 5.84 0.66
N GLN A 56 -0.19 6.61 -0.02
CA GLN A 56 1.14 6.15 -0.41
C GLN A 56 2.04 5.87 0.80
N ILE A 57 1.96 6.69 1.85
CA ILE A 57 2.69 6.47 3.10
C ILE A 57 2.13 5.25 3.84
N ALA A 58 0.81 5.13 3.99
CA ALA A 58 0.15 3.99 4.60
C ALA A 58 0.48 2.68 3.86
N GLY A 59 0.59 2.75 2.53
CA GLY A 59 0.99 1.65 1.66
C GLY A 59 2.50 1.40 1.58
N LEU A 60 3.33 2.07 2.36
CA LEU A 60 4.80 1.96 2.32
C LEU A 60 5.44 2.31 0.96
N LEU A 61 4.71 2.98 0.06
CA LEU A 61 5.23 3.46 -1.23
C LEU A 61 6.04 4.74 -1.07
N GLU A 62 5.64 5.60 -0.11
CA GLU A 62 6.31 6.87 0.19
C GLU A 62 6.80 6.87 1.64
N THR A 63 7.89 7.59 1.92
CA THR A 63 8.43 7.73 3.27
C THR A 63 7.92 9.06 3.86
N PRO A 64 7.38 9.08 5.08
CA PRO A 64 7.03 10.30 5.76
C PRO A 64 8.29 11.12 6.07
N SER A 65 8.15 12.44 6.21
CA SER A 65 9.23 13.32 6.69
C SER A 65 9.49 13.14 8.19
N SER A 66 8.44 12.81 8.95
CA SER A 66 8.48 12.40 10.36
C SER A 66 7.21 11.65 10.74
N GLY A 67 7.21 11.04 11.91
CA GLY A 67 6.14 10.18 12.41
C GLY A 67 6.48 8.71 12.28
N GLU A 68 5.55 7.86 12.71
CA GLU A 68 5.77 6.42 12.76
C GLU A 68 4.65 5.65 12.04
N ILE A 69 5.03 4.57 11.36
CA ILE A 69 4.14 3.65 10.66
C ILE A 69 4.27 2.29 11.30
N TYR A 70 3.14 1.70 11.68
CA TYR A 70 3.08 0.32 12.16
C TYR A 70 2.17 -0.50 11.26
N LEU A 71 2.66 -1.63 10.76
CA LEU A 71 1.90 -2.62 10.02
C LEU A 71 1.92 -3.93 10.82
N ASN A 72 0.75 -4.45 11.18
CA ASN A 72 0.63 -5.63 12.05
C ASN A 72 1.53 -5.53 13.30
N ARG A 73 1.53 -4.38 13.98
CA ARG A 73 2.36 -4.04 15.15
C ARG A 73 3.86 -3.95 14.90
N GLN A 74 4.33 -4.17 13.67
CA GLN A 74 5.72 -4.00 13.29
C GLN A 74 5.98 -2.54 12.93
N ASN A 75 6.97 -1.90 13.56
CA ASN A 75 7.38 -0.54 13.17
C ASN A 75 8.09 -0.55 11.83
N CYS A 76 7.52 0.14 10.86
CA CYS A 76 8.01 0.23 9.48
C CYS A 76 8.70 1.57 9.14
N SER A 77 8.77 2.51 10.10
CA SER A 77 9.19 3.90 9.86
C SER A 77 10.63 4.03 9.37
N LYS A 78 11.51 3.16 9.84
CA LYS A 78 12.96 3.19 9.56
C LYS A 78 13.44 2.03 8.69
N LEU A 79 12.52 1.26 8.11
CA LEU A 79 12.88 0.14 7.25
C LEU A 79 13.46 0.65 5.93
N GLY A 80 14.56 0.02 5.50
CA GLY A 80 15.10 0.21 4.15
C GLY A 80 14.14 -0.27 3.08
N ASP A 81 14.32 0.21 1.84
CA ASP A 81 13.40 -0.05 0.72
C ASP A 81 13.18 -1.54 0.43
N GLY A 82 14.21 -2.37 0.56
CA GLY A 82 14.09 -3.81 0.38
C GLY A 82 13.09 -4.47 1.34
N LEU A 83 13.14 -4.14 2.64
CA LEU A 83 12.20 -4.67 3.63
C LEU A 83 10.79 -4.12 3.42
N ARG A 84 10.66 -2.85 3.07
CA ARG A 84 9.36 -2.23 2.72
C ARG A 84 8.74 -2.93 1.50
N THR A 85 9.55 -3.28 0.49
CA THR A 85 9.09 -4.02 -0.69
C THR A 85 8.57 -5.41 -0.33
N LEU A 86 9.23 -6.12 0.57
CA LEU A 86 8.75 -7.42 1.06
C LEU A 86 7.41 -7.28 1.81
N LEU A 87 7.28 -6.28 2.68
CA LEU A 87 6.04 -6.04 3.41
C LEU A 87 4.88 -5.66 2.46
N ARG A 88 5.14 -4.83 1.44
CA ARG A 88 4.14 -4.52 0.40
C ARG A 88 3.69 -5.78 -0.33
N ARG A 89 4.64 -6.61 -0.75
CA ARG A 89 4.35 -7.86 -1.47
C ARG A 89 3.47 -8.81 -0.65
N ASP A 90 3.77 -8.95 0.64
CA ASP A 90 3.20 -10.01 1.47
C ASP A 90 1.93 -9.59 2.21
N PHE A 91 1.75 -8.29 2.50
CA PHE A 91 0.69 -7.80 3.39
C PHE A 91 -0.21 -6.72 2.80
N LEU A 92 0.14 -6.12 1.66
CA LEU A 92 -0.61 -4.99 1.11
C LEU A 92 -1.10 -5.29 -0.31
N GLY A 93 -2.34 -4.94 -0.59
CA GLY A 93 -2.92 -4.94 -1.92
C GLY A 93 -3.29 -3.52 -2.33
N PHE A 94 -3.03 -3.16 -3.59
CA PHE A 94 -3.36 -1.86 -4.14
C PHE A 94 -4.35 -1.99 -5.29
N VAL A 95 -5.35 -1.12 -5.30
CA VAL A 95 -6.20 -0.88 -6.45
C VAL A 95 -6.00 0.58 -6.87
N TYR A 96 -5.48 0.78 -8.07
CA TYR A 96 -5.19 2.10 -8.61
C TYR A 96 -6.32 2.61 -9.50
N GLN A 97 -6.35 3.92 -9.70
CA GLN A 97 -7.26 4.55 -10.65
C GLN A 97 -6.94 4.13 -12.10
N TYR A 98 -5.68 3.95 -12.42
CA TYR A 98 -5.21 3.43 -13.70
C TYR A 98 -4.76 1.98 -13.53
N HIS A 99 -5.01 1.16 -14.55
CA HIS A 99 -4.76 -0.29 -14.50
C HIS A 99 -3.28 -0.68 -14.31
N ASN A 100 -2.31 0.18 -14.68
CA ASN A 100 -0.87 -0.07 -14.59
C ASN A 100 -0.41 -1.42 -15.19
N LEU A 101 -1.12 -1.88 -16.23
CA LEU A 101 -0.77 -3.12 -16.93
C LEU A 101 0.50 -2.92 -17.75
N LEU A 102 1.31 -3.95 -17.81
CA LEU A 102 2.48 -4.02 -18.67
C LEU A 102 2.00 -4.37 -20.09
N PRO A 103 2.18 -3.47 -21.08
CA PRO A 103 1.60 -3.64 -22.41
C PRO A 103 2.22 -4.79 -23.20
N ASP A 104 3.46 -5.18 -22.87
CA ASP A 104 4.18 -6.27 -23.54
C ASP A 104 3.73 -7.66 -23.04
N PHE A 105 2.87 -7.72 -22.02
CA PHE A 105 2.37 -8.95 -21.42
C PHE A 105 0.88 -9.14 -21.70
N SER A 106 0.47 -10.38 -21.92
CA SER A 106 -0.96 -10.76 -21.96
C SER A 106 -1.64 -10.51 -20.62
N ALA A 107 -2.97 -10.55 -20.59
CA ALA A 107 -3.75 -10.43 -19.36
C ALA A 107 -3.36 -11.53 -18.34
N GLU A 108 -3.19 -12.78 -18.81
CA GLU A 108 -2.73 -13.91 -17.98
C GLU A 108 -1.38 -13.61 -17.36
N GLU A 109 -0.40 -13.14 -18.14
CA GLU A 109 0.94 -12.84 -17.65
C GLU A 109 0.97 -11.68 -16.68
N ASN A 110 0.18 -10.61 -16.92
CA ASN A 110 0.03 -9.50 -15.95
C ASN A 110 -0.48 -9.99 -14.59
N VAL A 111 -1.43 -10.93 -14.55
CA VAL A 111 -1.96 -11.51 -13.31
C VAL A 111 -0.99 -12.55 -12.70
N MET A 112 -0.18 -13.22 -13.52
CA MET A 112 0.86 -14.14 -13.04
C MET A 112 2.02 -13.44 -12.38
N LEU A 113 2.44 -12.28 -12.90
CA LEU A 113 3.69 -11.62 -12.52
C LEU A 113 3.85 -11.39 -11.01
N PRO A 114 2.86 -10.84 -10.26
CA PRO A 114 2.97 -10.70 -8.82
C PRO A 114 3.19 -12.03 -8.08
N GLN A 115 2.60 -13.10 -8.56
CA GLN A 115 2.73 -14.44 -7.97
C GLN A 115 4.14 -15.01 -8.22
N LEU A 116 4.68 -14.81 -9.42
CA LEU A 116 6.05 -15.21 -9.75
C LEU A 116 7.08 -14.43 -8.91
N ILE A 117 6.87 -13.13 -8.71
CA ILE A 117 7.71 -12.29 -7.84
C ILE A 117 7.64 -12.78 -6.39
N ALA A 118 6.49 -13.28 -5.94
CA ALA A 118 6.30 -13.89 -4.62
C ALA A 118 6.89 -15.30 -4.52
N GLY A 119 7.49 -15.86 -5.59
CA GLY A 119 8.13 -17.17 -5.59
C GLY A 119 7.18 -18.34 -5.88
N VAL A 120 5.93 -18.09 -6.31
CA VAL A 120 5.02 -19.14 -6.74
C VAL A 120 5.53 -19.74 -8.07
N ASN A 121 5.51 -21.07 -8.21
CA ASN A 121 5.94 -21.70 -9.47
C ASN A 121 4.99 -21.31 -10.63
N ALA A 122 5.52 -21.29 -11.85
CA ALA A 122 4.84 -20.79 -13.03
C ALA A 122 3.54 -21.58 -13.36
N GLY A 123 3.51 -22.89 -13.12
CA GLY A 123 2.32 -23.72 -13.36
C GLY A 123 1.16 -23.29 -12.46
N THR A 124 1.39 -23.24 -11.16
CA THR A 124 0.40 -22.81 -10.15
C THR A 124 -0.04 -21.35 -10.37
N ALA A 125 0.91 -20.47 -10.69
CA ALA A 125 0.59 -19.06 -10.98
C ALA A 125 -0.34 -18.94 -12.20
N ARG A 126 -0.08 -19.72 -13.26
CA ARG A 126 -0.90 -19.75 -14.47
C ARG A 126 -2.32 -20.25 -14.19
N GLU A 127 -2.47 -21.38 -13.52
CA GLU A 127 -3.77 -21.93 -13.16
C GLU A 127 -4.60 -20.93 -12.35
N LYS A 128 -4.01 -20.34 -11.32
CA LYS A 128 -4.66 -19.34 -10.48
C LYS A 128 -5.03 -18.08 -11.27
N SER A 129 -4.17 -17.63 -12.19
CA SER A 129 -4.44 -16.46 -13.02
C SER A 129 -5.60 -16.69 -13.96
N ARG A 130 -5.68 -17.84 -14.63
CA ARG A 130 -6.83 -18.23 -15.48
C ARG A 130 -8.11 -18.25 -14.67
N TRP A 131 -8.10 -18.93 -13.54
CA TRP A 131 -9.26 -19.00 -12.65
C TRP A 131 -9.77 -17.61 -12.21
N LEU A 132 -8.85 -16.67 -11.90
CA LEU A 132 -9.21 -15.29 -11.55
C LEU A 132 -9.84 -14.56 -12.74
N LEU A 133 -9.23 -14.66 -13.93
CA LEU A 133 -9.71 -13.99 -15.14
C LEU A 133 -11.09 -14.54 -15.56
N GLU A 134 -11.29 -15.84 -15.54
CA GLU A 134 -12.60 -16.47 -15.85
C GLU A 134 -13.72 -16.00 -14.91
N ARG A 135 -13.42 -15.65 -13.65
CA ARG A 135 -14.40 -15.12 -12.70
C ARG A 135 -14.76 -13.66 -12.93
N LEU A 136 -13.91 -12.93 -13.61
CA LEU A 136 -14.10 -11.50 -13.88
C LEU A 136 -14.72 -11.23 -15.27
N GLY A 137 -14.79 -12.24 -16.13
CA GLY A 137 -15.32 -12.19 -17.49
C GLY A 137 -14.19 -12.15 -18.51
#